data_3894fabfe2a075d6dfe7023207d24e88
#
_entry.id   3894fabfe2a075d6dfe7023207d24e88
#
_cell.length_a   1.000
_cell.length_b   1.000
_cell.length_c   1.000
_cell.angle_alpha   90.00
_cell.angle_beta   90.00
_cell.angle_gamma   90.00
#
_symmetry.space_group_name_H-M   'P 1'
#
loop_
_entity.id
_entity.type
_entity.pdbx_description
1 polymer ?
#
loop_
_entity_poly.entity_id
_entity_poly.type
_entity_poly.pdbx_seq_one_letter_code
_entity_poly.pdbx_strand_id
1 'polypeptide(L)'
;MKHIFHIIFLLLMVQAGNLFAQSTDRTTAAESVLRQLKNGCGDSLYAASTPQVQGQLKAESYNAIWQQLEMQAGTLQGSTAWQQKDQPPYAICQKRLEFERAALIMTVTFDAEGRIAGLFFAPAPPAAAPPAGSETSDNIINSKKASPAREHASFPAGDAREATVKNGKVQLPGTLVLPHGATAERPVPAAVFVHGSGPNDRDETIGPNRLFRDLADSLAAAGIASLRYDKRTYVYRAATASISGGKLDYDVETVDDAVCAIDLLRRTAGIDPQRIYVVGHSQGAMLAPRIAARSGKAAGCVMLAAPARTLDVLLREQLRHLAPQSGMTVAQADSTAESMWHKLPADYRAMASAYDPVAEAAALSVPMLFLQGGNDYQVTAADFSLYQEALRGNPHAHFVFLPEADHLMRPLEKQAVPADYQRFVPISGKAVVAIRDFIHQ
;
A
#
# COMPACT_ATOMS: atom_id res chain seq x y z
N MET A 1 7.09 -14.78 24.16
CA MET A 1 6.07 -13.73 23.95
C MET A 1 6.62 -12.79 22.86
N LYS A 2 6.16 -12.98 21.64
CA LYS A 2 6.60 -12.19 20.48
C LYS A 2 5.52 -11.13 20.24
N HIS A 3 5.81 -9.89 20.60
CA HIS A 3 4.91 -8.78 20.38
C HIS A 3 4.99 -8.29 18.94
N ILE A 4 3.83 -8.19 18.31
CA ILE A 4 3.60 -7.79 16.94
C ILE A 4 3.56 -6.27 16.87
N PHE A 5 4.38 -5.69 16.00
CA PHE A 5 4.28 -4.27 15.63
C PHE A 5 2.97 -4.04 14.90
N HIS A 6 2.09 -3.26 15.48
CA HIS A 6 0.95 -2.69 14.77
C HIS A 6 1.40 -1.43 14.07
N ILE A 7 1.52 -1.48 12.74
CA ILE A 7 1.55 -0.27 11.93
C ILE A 7 0.09 0.21 11.90
N ILE A 8 -0.25 1.10 12.83
CA ILE A 8 -1.53 1.81 12.79
C ILE A 8 -1.36 2.94 11.77
N PHE A 9 -1.91 2.77 10.58
CA PHE A 9 -2.12 3.86 9.64
C PHE A 9 -3.27 4.72 10.16
N LEU A 10 -2.94 5.77 10.90
CA LEU A 10 -3.92 6.77 11.33
C LEU A 10 -3.93 7.91 10.32
N LEU A 11 -4.93 7.94 9.46
CA LEU A 11 -5.22 9.07 8.57
C LEU A 11 -5.90 10.16 9.40
N LEU A 12 -5.17 11.21 9.78
CA LEU A 12 -5.72 12.39 10.45
C LEU A 12 -5.82 13.53 9.45
N MET A 13 -7.06 13.87 9.09
CA MET A 13 -7.39 15.12 8.42
C MET A 13 -7.55 16.22 9.45
N VAL A 14 -6.71 17.24 9.37
CA VAL A 14 -6.88 18.52 10.11
C VAL A 14 -7.15 19.61 9.10
N GLN A 15 -8.23 20.35 9.31
CA GLN A 15 -8.53 21.56 8.54
C GLN A 15 -7.50 22.65 8.88
N ALA A 16 -6.89 23.22 7.84
CA ALA A 16 -5.88 24.27 7.96
C ALA A 16 -6.51 25.63 7.80
N GLY A 17 -6.38 26.45 8.82
CA GLY A 17 -6.50 27.92 8.72
C GLY A 17 -5.15 28.50 8.28
N ASN A 18 -5.16 29.37 7.27
CA ASN A 18 -3.98 30.04 6.73
C ASN A 18 -3.38 31.02 7.74
N LEU A 19 -2.16 30.80 8.18
CA LEU A 19 -1.26 31.83 8.71
C LEU A 19 0.17 31.45 8.24
N PHE A 20 0.79 32.39 7.52
CA PHE A 20 2.19 32.31 7.14
C PHE A 20 3.06 32.43 8.41
N ALA A 21 3.63 31.30 8.87
CA ALA A 21 4.63 31.29 9.91
C ALA A 21 6.01 31.05 9.29
N GLN A 22 7.00 31.84 9.72
CA GLN A 22 8.41 31.61 9.40
C GLN A 22 8.84 30.22 9.88
N SER A 23 9.60 29.52 9.04
CA SER A 23 10.18 28.23 9.37
C SER A 23 11.05 28.34 10.63
N THR A 24 10.66 27.64 11.69
CA THR A 24 11.45 27.54 12.93
C THR A 24 12.20 26.21 12.89
N ASP A 25 13.52 26.22 13.07
CA ASP A 25 14.31 24.99 13.16
C ASP A 25 13.90 24.17 14.39
N ARG A 26 13.35 22.97 14.14
CA ARG A 26 12.91 22.00 15.16
C ARG A 26 13.86 20.83 15.36
N THR A 27 15.01 20.81 14.69
CA THR A 27 15.96 19.68 14.76
C THR A 27 16.51 19.49 16.18
N THR A 28 16.75 20.56 16.91
CA THR A 28 17.16 20.51 18.33
C THR A 28 16.06 19.91 19.20
N ALA A 29 14.80 20.26 18.95
CA ALA A 29 13.67 19.66 19.67
C ALA A 29 13.53 18.17 19.34
N ALA A 30 13.71 17.78 18.08
CA ALA A 30 13.68 16.39 17.65
C ALA A 30 14.81 15.56 18.30
N GLU A 31 16.02 16.13 18.44
CA GLU A 31 17.11 15.47 19.18
C GLU A 31 16.79 15.30 20.67
N SER A 32 16.11 16.28 21.25
CA SER A 32 15.61 16.15 22.65
C SER A 32 14.58 15.03 22.79
N VAL A 33 13.66 14.87 21.82
CA VAL A 33 12.70 13.76 21.80
C VAL A 33 13.42 12.41 21.74
N LEU A 34 14.40 12.24 20.84
CA LEU A 34 15.20 11.01 20.76
C LEU A 34 15.91 10.69 22.09
N ARG A 35 16.55 11.70 22.68
CA ARG A 35 17.23 11.53 23.97
C ARG A 35 16.25 11.14 25.08
N GLN A 36 15.08 11.75 25.15
CA GLN A 36 14.07 11.45 26.15
C GLN A 36 13.50 10.04 25.99
N LEU A 37 13.28 9.57 24.76
CA LEU A 37 12.88 8.19 24.48
C LEU A 37 13.93 7.20 24.98
N LYS A 38 15.22 7.44 24.68
CA LYS A 38 16.33 6.60 25.14
C LYS A 38 16.44 6.52 26.66
N ASN A 39 16.09 7.59 27.35
CA ASN A 39 16.20 7.71 28.80
C ASN A 39 14.91 7.32 29.54
N GLY A 40 13.87 6.86 28.85
CA GLY A 40 12.61 6.47 29.45
C GLY A 40 11.83 7.65 30.09
N CYS A 41 11.96 8.86 29.52
CA CYS A 41 11.30 10.06 30.04
C CYS A 41 9.89 10.23 29.42
N GLY A 42 9.04 9.20 29.51
CA GLY A 42 7.71 9.18 28.88
C GLY A 42 6.78 10.29 29.35
N ASP A 43 6.81 10.66 30.65
CA ASP A 43 5.98 11.74 31.18
C ASP A 43 6.30 13.09 30.52
N SER A 44 7.59 13.38 30.30
CA SER A 44 8.02 14.60 29.62
C SER A 44 7.59 14.65 28.16
N LEU A 45 7.66 13.49 27.45
CA LEU A 45 7.21 13.38 26.07
C LEU A 45 5.69 13.49 25.97
N TYR A 46 4.97 12.87 26.91
CA TYR A 46 3.52 13.01 27.00
C TYR A 46 3.10 14.46 27.20
N ALA A 47 3.72 15.16 28.15
CA ALA A 47 3.43 16.58 28.43
C ALA A 47 3.76 17.50 27.23
N ALA A 48 4.81 17.17 26.46
CA ALA A 48 5.22 17.91 25.27
C ALA A 48 4.39 17.57 24.03
N SER A 49 3.45 16.64 24.11
CA SER A 49 2.63 16.20 22.98
C SER A 49 1.34 17.03 22.85
N THR A 50 0.79 17.07 21.63
CA THR A 50 -0.52 17.68 21.40
C THR A 50 -1.62 16.90 22.14
N PRO A 51 -2.76 17.54 22.50
CA PRO A 51 -3.89 16.87 23.13
C PRO A 51 -4.35 15.63 22.35
N GLN A 52 -4.25 15.66 21.03
CA GLN A 52 -4.61 14.56 20.18
C GLN A 52 -3.66 13.36 20.33
N VAL A 53 -2.36 13.59 20.42
CA VAL A 53 -1.36 12.53 20.69
C VAL A 53 -1.51 12.02 22.11
N GLN A 54 -1.77 12.88 23.08
CA GLN A 54 -2.03 12.51 24.47
C GLN A 54 -3.27 11.60 24.64
N GLY A 55 -4.28 11.79 23.79
CA GLY A 55 -5.46 10.92 23.74
C GLY A 55 -5.18 9.53 23.20
N GLN A 56 -4.06 9.33 22.50
CA GLN A 56 -3.70 8.08 21.82
C GLN A 56 -2.54 7.34 22.46
N LEU A 57 -1.56 8.07 23.00
CA LEU A 57 -0.33 7.53 23.62
C LEU A 57 -0.23 8.03 25.05
N LYS A 58 -0.17 7.10 25.99
CA LYS A 58 0.11 7.42 27.42
C LYS A 58 1.61 7.48 27.66
N ALA A 59 2.02 8.06 28.78
CA ALA A 59 3.44 8.20 29.17
C ALA A 59 4.18 6.86 29.18
N GLU A 60 3.54 5.79 29.66
CA GLU A 60 4.12 4.44 29.73
C GLU A 60 4.39 3.87 28.32
N SER A 61 3.58 4.25 27.34
CA SER A 61 3.79 3.83 25.94
C SER A 61 5.08 4.39 25.37
N TYR A 62 5.44 5.63 25.68
CA TYR A 62 6.71 6.22 25.26
C TYR A 62 7.91 5.47 25.84
N ASN A 63 7.83 5.07 27.13
CA ASN A 63 8.89 4.31 27.79
C ASN A 63 9.08 2.92 27.14
N ALA A 64 8.00 2.31 26.67
CA ALA A 64 8.05 1.01 26.03
C ALA A 64 8.62 1.06 24.59
N ILE A 65 8.47 2.18 23.88
CA ILE A 65 8.91 2.31 22.48
C ILE A 65 10.39 2.00 22.31
N TRP A 66 11.27 2.66 23.09
CA TRP A 66 12.71 2.48 22.92
C TRP A 66 13.16 1.06 23.29
N GLN A 67 12.65 0.52 24.37
CA GLN A 67 12.93 -0.87 24.78
C GLN A 67 12.51 -1.88 23.71
N GLN A 68 11.36 -1.66 23.07
CA GLN A 68 10.90 -2.51 21.97
C GLN A 68 11.79 -2.39 20.74
N LEU A 69 12.26 -1.18 20.40
CA LEU A 69 13.20 -0.97 19.30
C LEU A 69 14.51 -1.72 19.54
N GLU A 70 15.11 -1.61 20.73
CA GLU A 70 16.35 -2.32 21.06
C GLU A 70 16.15 -3.83 21.12
N MET A 71 15.03 -4.30 21.62
CA MET A 71 14.71 -5.73 21.63
C MET A 71 14.64 -6.32 20.21
N GLN A 72 14.11 -5.57 19.26
CA GLN A 72 13.90 -6.04 17.88
C GLN A 72 15.08 -5.76 16.96
N ALA A 73 15.65 -4.57 17.05
CA ALA A 73 16.69 -4.11 16.13
C ALA A 73 18.12 -4.19 16.70
N GLY A 74 18.26 -4.51 17.98
CA GLY A 74 19.56 -4.47 18.70
C GLY A 74 19.87 -3.08 19.24
N THR A 75 21.07 -2.88 19.74
CA THR A 75 21.52 -1.60 20.27
C THR A 75 21.75 -0.59 19.14
N LEU A 76 21.48 0.68 19.41
CA LEU A 76 21.74 1.76 18.46
C LEU A 76 23.25 1.94 18.28
N GLN A 77 23.75 1.80 17.04
CA GLN A 77 25.16 1.90 16.68
C GLN A 77 25.53 3.28 16.13
N GLY A 78 24.57 3.97 15.50
CA GLY A 78 24.82 5.27 14.87
C GLY A 78 23.56 5.95 14.39
N SER A 79 23.69 7.20 13.96
CA SER A 79 22.58 7.94 13.35
C SER A 79 23.10 9.05 12.43
N THR A 80 22.29 9.46 11.45
CA THR A 80 22.58 10.63 10.60
C THR A 80 22.24 11.95 11.30
N ALA A 81 22.53 13.07 10.67
CA ALA A 81 21.97 14.36 11.07
C ALA A 81 20.44 14.36 10.87
N TRP A 82 19.74 15.22 11.62
CA TRP A 82 18.32 15.51 11.38
C TRP A 82 18.15 16.25 10.06
N GLN A 83 17.10 15.87 9.34
CA GLN A 83 16.62 16.60 8.18
C GLN A 83 15.23 17.14 8.51
N GLN A 84 15.00 18.44 8.35
CA GLN A 84 13.69 19.06 8.53
C GLN A 84 13.07 19.36 7.19
N LYS A 85 11.78 19.07 7.07
CA LYS A 85 10.91 19.44 5.97
C LYS A 85 9.68 20.12 6.54
N ASP A 86 9.48 21.38 6.19
CA ASP A 86 8.30 22.10 6.62
C ASP A 86 7.12 21.75 5.72
N GLN A 87 6.02 21.37 6.35
CA GLN A 87 4.71 21.16 5.73
C GLN A 87 3.65 21.88 6.59
N PRO A 88 3.50 23.20 6.42
CA PRO A 88 2.59 23.97 7.27
C PRO A 88 1.21 23.32 7.40
N PRO A 89 0.63 23.22 8.62
CA PRO A 89 1.09 23.86 9.85
C PRO A 89 2.16 23.08 10.63
N TYR A 90 2.79 22.05 10.04
CA TYR A 90 3.72 21.14 10.71
C TYR A 90 5.16 21.31 10.23
N ALA A 91 6.10 21.09 11.16
CA ALA A 91 7.51 20.84 10.88
C ALA A 91 7.81 19.34 11.09
N ILE A 92 8.35 18.68 10.07
CA ILE A 92 8.65 17.24 10.09
C ILE A 92 10.16 17.04 10.14
N CYS A 93 10.66 16.47 11.23
CA CYS A 93 12.07 16.15 11.41
C CYS A 93 12.29 14.66 11.23
N GLN A 94 13.26 14.28 10.40
CA GLN A 94 13.60 12.88 10.13
C GLN A 94 15.09 12.63 10.39
N LYS A 95 15.39 11.47 10.97
CA LYS A 95 16.75 11.01 11.23
C LYS A 95 16.82 9.51 10.98
N ARG A 96 17.87 9.07 10.29
CA ARG A 96 18.17 7.65 10.15
C ARG A 96 18.92 7.16 11.39
N LEU A 97 18.44 6.10 11.97
CA LEU A 97 19.00 5.39 13.13
C LEU A 97 19.53 4.03 12.66
N GLU A 98 20.80 3.76 12.93
CA GLU A 98 21.46 2.49 12.60
C GLU A 98 21.52 1.63 13.86
N PHE A 99 20.76 0.58 13.92
CA PHE A 99 20.81 -0.44 14.96
C PHE A 99 21.64 -1.65 14.49
N GLU A 100 22.01 -2.52 15.41
CA GLU A 100 22.80 -3.72 15.09
C GLU A 100 22.19 -4.61 13.99
N ARG A 101 20.86 -4.73 13.96
CA ARG A 101 20.14 -5.66 13.08
C ARG A 101 19.24 -4.98 12.05
N ALA A 102 19.05 -3.67 12.16
CA ALA A 102 18.17 -2.91 11.26
C ALA A 102 18.53 -1.42 11.25
N ALA A 103 18.21 -0.75 10.14
CA ALA A 103 18.22 0.69 10.07
C ALA A 103 16.77 1.21 10.01
N LEU A 104 16.47 2.26 10.77
CA LEU A 104 15.14 2.86 10.87
C LEU A 104 15.20 4.37 10.58
N ILE A 105 14.14 4.92 10.01
CA ILE A 105 13.89 6.35 9.96
C ILE A 105 12.98 6.71 11.13
N MET A 106 13.50 7.51 12.06
CA MET A 106 12.70 8.17 13.07
C MET A 106 12.13 9.46 12.51
N THR A 107 10.83 9.65 12.60
CA THR A 107 10.12 10.86 12.19
C THR A 107 9.44 11.48 13.40
N VAL A 108 9.76 12.73 13.69
CA VAL A 108 9.08 13.56 14.70
C VAL A 108 8.39 14.71 13.98
N THR A 109 7.09 14.85 14.22
CA THR A 109 6.28 15.94 13.66
C THR A 109 5.93 16.91 14.78
N PHE A 110 6.17 18.20 14.55
CA PHE A 110 5.82 19.27 15.48
C PHE A 110 4.72 20.16 14.90
N ASP A 111 3.80 20.60 15.74
CA ASP A 111 2.83 21.66 15.37
C ASP A 111 3.48 23.06 15.39
N ALA A 112 2.69 24.09 15.08
CA ALA A 112 3.15 25.48 15.05
C ALA A 112 3.68 25.95 16.41
N GLU A 113 3.12 25.44 17.51
CA GLU A 113 3.51 25.73 18.88
C GLU A 113 4.73 24.92 19.36
N GLY A 114 5.21 23.98 18.54
CA GLY A 114 6.36 23.12 18.85
C GLY A 114 6.04 21.90 19.71
N ARG A 115 4.78 21.53 19.83
CA ARG A 115 4.36 20.32 20.52
C ARG A 115 4.49 19.11 19.59
N ILE A 116 4.75 17.94 20.14
CA ILE A 116 4.83 16.70 19.38
C ILE A 116 3.44 16.34 18.85
N ALA A 117 3.27 16.44 17.53
CA ALA A 117 2.05 16.12 16.80
C ALA A 117 2.11 14.71 16.17
N GLY A 118 3.29 14.06 16.20
CA GLY A 118 3.47 12.70 15.73
C GLY A 118 4.87 12.18 16.00
N LEU A 119 4.97 10.85 16.21
CA LEU A 119 6.24 10.14 16.40
C LEU A 119 6.13 8.78 15.70
N PHE A 120 7.03 8.51 14.74
CA PHE A 120 6.99 7.30 13.92
C PHE A 120 8.38 6.72 13.72
N PHE A 121 8.42 5.39 13.55
CA PHE A 121 9.61 4.66 13.15
C PHE A 121 9.25 3.78 11.95
N ALA A 122 10.03 3.88 10.89
CA ALA A 122 9.86 3.10 9.66
C ALA A 122 11.19 2.45 9.26
N PRO A 123 11.21 1.29 8.58
CA PRO A 123 12.43 0.75 8.01
C PRO A 123 13.11 1.78 7.11
N ALA A 124 14.42 1.94 7.28
CA ALA A 124 15.20 2.83 6.43
C ALA A 124 15.50 2.17 5.07
N PRO A 125 15.43 2.91 3.95
CA PRO A 125 15.90 2.40 2.67
C PRO A 125 17.40 2.04 2.77
N PRO A 126 17.93 1.13 1.93
CA PRO A 126 19.37 0.87 1.86
C PRO A 126 20.15 2.18 1.68
N ALA A 127 21.31 2.29 2.32
CA ALA A 127 22.17 3.46 2.15
C ALA A 127 22.56 3.57 0.67
N ALA A 128 22.39 4.76 0.08
CA ALA A 128 22.87 5.02 -1.28
C ALA A 128 24.38 4.84 -1.31
N ALA A 129 24.90 4.08 -2.30
CA ALA A 129 26.33 3.96 -2.52
C ALA A 129 26.94 5.35 -2.81
N PRO A 130 28.13 5.66 -2.29
CA PRO A 130 28.81 6.90 -2.62
C PRO A 130 29.10 6.97 -4.13
N PRO A 131 29.11 8.17 -4.74
CA PRO A 131 29.43 8.33 -6.15
C PRO A 131 30.85 7.82 -6.42
N ALA A 132 30.98 6.98 -7.44
CA ALA A 132 32.26 6.44 -7.87
C ALA A 132 33.18 7.57 -8.36
N GLY A 133 34.34 7.71 -7.72
CA GLY A 133 35.36 8.65 -8.11
C GLY A 133 36.70 8.31 -7.46
N SER A 134 37.60 7.81 -8.30
CA SER A 134 39.07 7.61 -8.18
C SER A 134 39.57 6.35 -7.47
N GLU A 135 40.28 5.60 -8.30
CA GLU A 135 41.06 4.39 -8.07
C GLU A 135 42.20 4.60 -7.05
N THR A 136 42.43 3.60 -6.22
CA THR A 136 43.79 3.00 -6.07
C THR A 136 43.64 1.60 -5.48
N SER A 137 44.38 0.71 -6.11
CA SER A 137 44.52 -0.72 -5.83
C SER A 137 45.05 -0.99 -4.42
N ASP A 138 44.61 -2.04 -3.74
CA ASP A 138 45.34 -3.29 -3.51
C ASP A 138 44.73 -4.18 -2.42
N ASN A 139 44.64 -5.45 -2.78
CA ASN A 139 44.72 -6.70 -1.98
C ASN A 139 43.63 -7.12 -0.96
N ILE A 140 42.78 -8.06 -1.41
CA ILE A 140 42.81 -9.54 -1.21
C ILE A 140 42.55 -10.06 0.23
N ILE A 141 41.50 -10.92 0.28
CA ILE A 141 41.24 -12.15 1.03
C ILE A 141 40.33 -12.12 2.28
N ASN A 142 39.29 -12.91 2.12
CA ASN A 142 38.54 -13.79 3.00
C ASN A 142 37.13 -13.36 3.51
N SER A 143 36.18 -13.76 2.73
CA SER A 143 35.05 -14.65 2.98
C SER A 143 34.45 -14.72 4.37
N LYS A 144 33.20 -14.28 4.50
CA LYS A 144 32.13 -15.11 5.08
C LYS A 144 30.79 -14.74 4.43
N LYS A 145 30.13 -15.76 3.91
CA LYS A 145 28.84 -15.73 3.23
C LYS A 145 27.79 -14.97 4.02
N ALA A 146 27.45 -13.77 3.56
CA ALA A 146 26.10 -13.22 3.72
C ALA A 146 25.29 -13.78 2.56
N SER A 147 24.11 -14.38 2.85
CA SER A 147 23.16 -14.76 1.80
C SER A 147 22.86 -13.53 0.95
N PRO A 148 22.96 -13.59 -0.38
CA PRO A 148 22.69 -12.45 -1.21
C PRO A 148 21.21 -12.10 -1.07
N ALA A 149 20.91 -10.84 -0.70
CA ALA A 149 19.68 -10.23 -1.10
C ALA A 149 19.63 -10.42 -2.62
N ARG A 150 18.75 -11.29 -3.11
CA ARG A 150 18.55 -11.45 -4.53
C ARG A 150 18.06 -10.11 -5.03
N GLU A 151 18.92 -9.36 -5.72
CA GLU A 151 18.46 -8.41 -6.71
C GLU A 151 17.39 -9.14 -7.50
N HIS A 152 16.19 -8.56 -7.53
CA HIS A 152 15.16 -9.07 -8.41
C HIS A 152 15.74 -9.04 -9.82
N ALA A 153 16.10 -10.20 -10.35
CA ALA A 153 16.46 -10.30 -11.73
C ALA A 153 15.26 -9.72 -12.48
N SER A 154 15.41 -8.49 -12.97
CA SER A 154 14.49 -7.94 -13.94
C SER A 154 14.61 -8.86 -15.13
N PHE A 155 13.59 -9.68 -15.40
CA PHE A 155 13.45 -10.28 -16.71
C PHE A 155 12.97 -9.15 -17.62
N PRO A 156 13.82 -8.58 -18.48
CA PRO A 156 13.41 -7.48 -19.34
C PRO A 156 12.59 -8.04 -20.50
N ALA A 157 11.38 -8.50 -20.18
CA ALA A 157 10.43 -8.96 -21.18
C ALA A 157 9.71 -7.79 -21.90
N GLY A 158 9.98 -6.55 -21.46
CA GLY A 158 9.35 -5.36 -22.01
C GLY A 158 10.08 -4.06 -21.66
N ASP A 159 9.77 -3.01 -22.39
CA ASP A 159 10.29 -1.66 -22.20
C ASP A 159 9.45 -0.91 -21.16
N ALA A 160 10.03 -0.61 -20.02
CA ALA A 160 9.41 0.22 -18.99
C ALA A 160 9.71 1.71 -19.24
N ARG A 161 8.67 2.53 -19.20
CA ARG A 161 8.80 3.99 -19.37
C ARG A 161 7.89 4.74 -18.40
N GLU A 162 8.30 5.93 -18.00
CA GLU A 162 7.47 6.81 -17.18
C GLU A 162 6.20 7.21 -17.92
N ALA A 163 5.11 7.23 -17.18
CA ALA A 163 3.79 7.66 -17.62
C ALA A 163 3.16 8.56 -16.57
N THR A 164 2.17 9.37 -16.95
CA THR A 164 1.42 10.18 -15.98
C THR A 164 -0.07 10.04 -16.27
N VAL A 165 -0.81 9.53 -15.31
CA VAL A 165 -2.27 9.55 -15.36
C VAL A 165 -2.75 10.94 -14.95
N LYS A 166 -3.53 11.60 -15.83
CA LYS A 166 -4.03 12.97 -15.62
C LYS A 166 -5.54 12.95 -15.44
N ASN A 167 -6.01 13.47 -14.30
CA ASN A 167 -7.43 13.64 -14.01
C ASN A 167 -7.67 15.08 -13.52
N GLY A 168 -8.04 15.97 -14.45
CA GLY A 168 -8.13 17.39 -14.18
C GLY A 168 -6.79 17.97 -13.68
N LYS A 169 -6.78 18.49 -12.46
CA LYS A 169 -5.56 19.02 -11.79
C LYS A 169 -4.68 17.92 -11.18
N VAL A 170 -5.22 16.71 -11.04
CA VAL A 170 -4.50 15.58 -10.46
C VAL A 170 -3.55 14.98 -11.49
N GLN A 171 -2.31 14.76 -11.10
CA GLN A 171 -1.27 14.12 -11.90
C GLN A 171 -0.64 13.00 -11.09
N LEU A 172 -0.78 11.78 -11.55
CA LEU A 172 -0.31 10.59 -10.87
C LEU A 172 0.85 9.98 -11.66
N PRO A 173 2.08 10.04 -11.12
CA PRO A 173 3.22 9.39 -11.73
C PRO A 173 2.97 7.88 -11.86
N GLY A 174 3.42 7.27 -12.94
CA GLY A 174 3.21 5.86 -13.21
C GLY A 174 4.31 5.28 -14.09
N THR A 175 4.25 3.99 -14.28
CA THR A 175 5.13 3.23 -15.18
C THR A 175 4.27 2.42 -16.13
N LEU A 176 4.50 2.63 -17.42
CA LEU A 176 3.96 1.82 -18.50
C LEU A 176 5.02 0.82 -18.92
N VAL A 177 4.65 -0.46 -18.98
CA VAL A 177 5.49 -1.53 -19.51
C VAL A 177 4.87 -2.02 -20.81
N LEU A 178 5.64 -1.98 -21.90
CA LEU A 178 5.27 -2.54 -23.20
C LEU A 178 6.10 -3.80 -23.46
N PRO A 179 5.50 -4.94 -23.80
CA PRO A 179 6.22 -6.13 -24.22
C PRO A 179 7.10 -5.84 -25.44
N HIS A 180 8.26 -6.49 -25.51
CA HIS A 180 9.12 -6.39 -26.69
C HIS A 180 8.37 -6.77 -27.98
N GLY A 181 8.48 -5.94 -28.99
CA GLY A 181 7.80 -6.15 -30.26
C GLY A 181 6.36 -5.64 -30.33
N ALA A 182 5.84 -5.01 -29.30
CA ALA A 182 4.57 -4.28 -29.36
C ALA A 182 4.74 -3.00 -30.18
N THR A 183 4.03 -2.89 -31.30
CA THR A 183 4.06 -1.72 -32.19
C THR A 183 2.64 -1.33 -32.59
N ALA A 184 2.49 -0.18 -33.28
CA ALA A 184 1.18 0.23 -33.77
C ALA A 184 0.57 -0.78 -34.78
N GLU A 185 1.43 -1.51 -35.50
CA GLU A 185 1.02 -2.55 -36.48
C GLU A 185 0.80 -3.91 -35.82
N ARG A 186 1.33 -4.09 -34.62
CA ARG A 186 1.16 -5.30 -33.80
C ARG A 186 0.82 -4.92 -32.36
N PRO A 187 -0.39 -4.34 -32.15
CA PRO A 187 -0.82 -3.94 -30.81
C PRO A 187 -1.09 -5.15 -29.94
N VAL A 188 -0.82 -5.00 -28.64
CA VAL A 188 -1.00 -6.04 -27.61
C VAL A 188 -2.10 -5.66 -26.63
N PRO A 189 -2.72 -6.63 -25.93
CA PRO A 189 -3.63 -6.33 -24.82
C PRO A 189 -2.90 -5.62 -23.69
N ALA A 190 -3.63 -4.90 -22.85
CA ALA A 190 -3.06 -4.18 -21.73
C ALA A 190 -3.87 -4.35 -20.44
N ALA A 191 -3.18 -4.29 -19.31
CA ALA A 191 -3.74 -4.26 -17.96
C ALA A 191 -3.52 -2.88 -17.32
N VAL A 192 -4.57 -2.29 -16.72
CA VAL A 192 -4.44 -1.18 -15.77
C VAL A 192 -4.54 -1.74 -14.37
N PHE A 193 -3.54 -1.49 -13.51
CA PHE A 193 -3.54 -1.95 -12.14
C PHE A 193 -4.25 -0.95 -11.22
N VAL A 194 -5.11 -1.47 -10.34
CA VAL A 194 -5.92 -0.68 -9.40
C VAL A 194 -5.69 -1.17 -7.98
N HIS A 195 -5.18 -0.29 -7.14
CA HIS A 195 -4.69 -0.58 -5.78
C HIS A 195 -5.77 -0.93 -4.77
N GLY A 196 -5.35 -1.67 -3.77
CA GLY A 196 -6.09 -1.86 -2.53
C GLY A 196 -6.26 -0.57 -1.71
N SER A 197 -6.81 -0.72 -0.51
CA SER A 197 -7.06 0.38 0.42
C SER A 197 -5.77 1.07 0.88
N GLY A 198 -5.86 2.35 1.24
CA GLY A 198 -4.75 3.15 1.73
C GLY A 198 -3.90 3.81 0.64
N PRO A 199 -2.87 4.57 1.04
CA PRO A 199 -1.97 5.28 0.14
C PRO A 199 -0.88 4.33 -0.38
N ASN A 200 -1.08 3.79 -1.57
CA ASN A 200 -0.18 2.83 -2.21
C ASN A 200 0.65 3.48 -3.32
N ASP A 201 1.93 3.13 -3.39
CA ASP A 201 2.76 3.44 -4.54
C ASP A 201 2.35 2.58 -5.76
N ARG A 202 2.88 2.89 -6.93
CA ARG A 202 2.56 2.19 -8.18
C ARG A 202 2.83 0.69 -8.19
N ASP A 203 3.72 0.23 -7.31
CA ASP A 203 4.10 -1.17 -7.22
C ASP A 203 3.24 -1.95 -6.20
N GLU A 204 2.38 -1.24 -5.44
CA GLU A 204 1.66 -1.76 -4.27
C GLU A 204 2.62 -2.47 -3.30
N THR A 205 3.61 -1.69 -2.85
CA THR A 205 4.70 -2.19 -2.02
C THR A 205 4.24 -2.50 -0.60
N ILE A 206 4.33 -3.77 -0.20
CA ILE A 206 4.03 -4.24 1.16
C ILE A 206 5.25 -5.00 1.69
N GLY A 207 6.01 -4.38 2.59
CA GLY A 207 7.31 -4.88 3.00
C GLY A 207 8.26 -5.00 1.79
N PRO A 208 8.92 -6.15 1.57
CA PRO A 208 9.77 -6.37 0.40
C PRO A 208 8.98 -6.81 -0.86
N ASN A 209 7.66 -6.98 -0.77
CA ASN A 209 6.82 -7.49 -1.85
C ASN A 209 6.27 -6.34 -2.69
N ARG A 210 6.21 -6.51 -4.00
CA ARG A 210 5.76 -5.50 -4.97
C ARG A 210 4.79 -6.14 -5.96
N LEU A 211 3.56 -6.36 -5.50
CA LEU A 211 2.56 -7.14 -6.21
C LEU A 211 2.39 -6.69 -7.67
N PHE A 212 2.19 -5.40 -7.90
CA PHE A 212 1.93 -4.91 -9.25
C PHE A 212 3.17 -4.87 -10.13
N ARG A 213 4.36 -4.69 -9.57
CA ARG A 213 5.59 -4.82 -10.32
C ARG A 213 5.81 -6.26 -10.77
N ASP A 214 5.67 -7.22 -9.86
CA ASP A 214 5.87 -8.65 -10.16
C ASP A 214 4.87 -9.14 -11.21
N LEU A 215 3.61 -8.67 -11.12
CA LEU A 215 2.59 -8.91 -12.15
C LEU A 215 2.96 -8.26 -13.48
N ALA A 216 3.37 -6.99 -13.49
CA ALA A 216 3.72 -6.28 -14.72
C ALA A 216 4.86 -6.98 -15.47
N ASP A 217 5.89 -7.40 -14.75
CA ASP A 217 7.03 -8.13 -15.34
C ASP A 217 6.60 -9.48 -15.90
N SER A 218 5.74 -10.21 -15.18
CA SER A 218 5.20 -11.50 -15.60
C SER A 218 4.28 -11.38 -16.82
N LEU A 219 3.41 -10.37 -16.85
CA LEU A 219 2.49 -10.14 -17.95
C LEU A 219 3.21 -9.63 -19.19
N ALA A 220 4.27 -8.82 -19.05
CA ALA A 220 5.10 -8.41 -20.20
C ALA A 220 5.75 -9.64 -20.87
N ALA A 221 6.24 -10.62 -20.08
CA ALA A 221 6.75 -11.88 -20.62
C ALA A 221 5.69 -12.69 -21.38
N ALA A 222 4.41 -12.46 -21.05
CA ALA A 222 3.26 -13.08 -21.74
C ALA A 222 2.71 -12.23 -22.89
N GLY A 223 3.36 -11.14 -23.31
CA GLY A 223 2.90 -10.29 -24.38
C GLY A 223 1.76 -9.33 -24.02
N ILE A 224 1.59 -9.03 -22.72
CA ILE A 224 0.53 -8.13 -22.21
C ILE A 224 1.20 -6.88 -21.65
N ALA A 225 0.82 -5.71 -22.18
CA ALA A 225 1.26 -4.42 -21.64
C ALA A 225 0.61 -4.12 -20.28
N SER A 226 1.21 -3.24 -19.48
CA SER A 226 0.61 -2.84 -18.22
C SER A 226 0.91 -1.41 -17.82
N LEU A 227 -0.05 -0.77 -17.16
CA LEU A 227 0.09 0.54 -16.53
C LEU A 227 -0.17 0.42 -15.05
N ARG A 228 0.81 0.82 -14.25
CA ARG A 228 0.70 1.03 -12.81
C ARG A 228 1.05 2.47 -12.46
N TYR A 229 0.35 3.07 -11.52
CA TYR A 229 0.50 4.48 -11.17
C TYR A 229 0.40 4.67 -9.66
N ASP A 230 1.02 5.72 -9.13
CA ASP A 230 0.94 6.04 -7.71
C ASP A 230 -0.48 6.50 -7.35
N LYS A 231 -1.10 5.89 -6.34
CA LYS A 231 -2.46 6.22 -5.94
C LYS A 231 -2.56 7.68 -5.49
N ARG A 232 -3.68 8.34 -5.74
CA ARG A 232 -3.94 9.74 -5.38
C ARG A 232 -3.61 10.04 -3.92
N THR A 233 -4.04 9.17 -3.00
CA THR A 233 -3.79 9.30 -1.57
C THR A 233 -2.31 9.15 -1.21
N TYR A 234 -1.53 8.44 -2.03
CA TYR A 234 -0.08 8.35 -1.88
C TYR A 234 0.63 9.63 -2.35
N VAL A 235 0.24 10.16 -3.50
CA VAL A 235 0.87 11.35 -4.10
C VAL A 235 0.55 12.60 -3.29
N TYR A 236 -0.71 12.82 -2.97
CA TYR A 236 -1.19 14.07 -2.35
C TYR A 236 -1.36 14.00 -0.84
N ARG A 237 -1.39 12.79 -0.25
CA ARG A 237 -1.47 12.57 1.20
C ARG A 237 -2.56 13.44 1.86
N ALA A 238 -2.20 14.28 2.83
CA ALA A 238 -3.14 15.17 3.52
C ALA A 238 -3.84 16.17 2.59
N ALA A 239 -3.22 16.52 1.45
CA ALA A 239 -3.82 17.40 0.46
C ALA A 239 -4.84 16.72 -0.47
N THR A 240 -5.04 15.39 -0.35
CA THR A 240 -5.92 14.64 -1.25
C THR A 240 -7.34 15.23 -1.28
N ALA A 241 -7.94 15.49 -0.14
CA ALA A 241 -9.29 16.06 -0.08
C ALA A 241 -9.35 17.44 -0.73
N SER A 242 -8.36 18.31 -0.45
CA SER A 242 -8.30 19.68 -0.99
C SER A 242 -8.20 19.67 -2.52
N ILE A 243 -7.29 18.87 -3.10
CA ILE A 243 -7.13 18.79 -4.55
C ILE A 243 -8.33 18.11 -5.26
N SER A 244 -9.10 17.36 -4.49
CA SER A 244 -10.32 16.65 -4.93
C SER A 244 -11.61 17.44 -4.69
N GLY A 245 -11.52 18.73 -4.40
CA GLY A 245 -12.70 19.58 -4.19
C GLY A 245 -13.40 19.36 -2.85
N GLY A 246 -12.70 18.85 -1.85
CA GLY A 246 -13.21 18.62 -0.49
C GLY A 246 -13.92 17.27 -0.31
N LYS A 247 -14.07 16.47 -1.38
CA LYS A 247 -14.74 15.18 -1.36
C LYS A 247 -13.70 14.06 -1.43
N LEU A 248 -13.92 13.01 -0.64
CA LEU A 248 -13.13 11.77 -0.70
C LEU A 248 -14.08 10.58 -0.56
N ASP A 249 -14.37 9.96 -1.68
CA ASP A 249 -15.13 8.72 -1.79
C ASP A 249 -14.42 7.73 -2.72
N TYR A 250 -14.96 6.55 -2.93
CA TYR A 250 -14.35 5.54 -3.82
C TYR A 250 -14.20 6.04 -5.25
N ASP A 251 -15.12 6.86 -5.74
CA ASP A 251 -15.06 7.40 -7.08
C ASP A 251 -13.86 8.34 -7.22
N VAL A 252 -13.77 9.30 -6.31
CA VAL A 252 -12.69 10.28 -6.30
C VAL A 252 -11.34 9.65 -5.94
N GLU A 253 -11.32 8.74 -4.95
CA GLU A 253 -10.07 8.13 -4.50
C GLU A 253 -9.44 7.20 -5.54
N THR A 254 -10.28 6.50 -6.33
CA THR A 254 -9.82 5.35 -7.12
C THR A 254 -10.43 5.28 -8.51
N VAL A 255 -11.77 5.34 -8.62
CA VAL A 255 -12.48 5.02 -9.87
C VAL A 255 -12.17 6.01 -10.99
N ASP A 256 -12.23 7.32 -10.70
CA ASP A 256 -12.01 8.37 -11.70
C ASP A 256 -10.58 8.34 -12.26
N ASP A 257 -9.60 8.05 -11.42
CA ASP A 257 -8.20 7.94 -11.84
C ASP A 257 -7.96 6.70 -12.70
N ALA A 258 -8.59 5.58 -12.34
CA ALA A 258 -8.50 4.35 -13.13
C ALA A 258 -9.17 4.49 -14.51
N VAL A 259 -10.29 5.22 -14.62
CA VAL A 259 -10.91 5.55 -15.91
C VAL A 259 -9.97 6.40 -16.77
N CYS A 260 -9.30 7.39 -16.18
CA CYS A 260 -8.29 8.19 -16.89
C CYS A 260 -7.07 7.34 -17.30
N ALA A 261 -6.68 6.34 -16.51
CA ALA A 261 -5.62 5.40 -16.83
C ALA A 261 -5.99 4.51 -18.03
N ILE A 262 -7.24 4.03 -18.10
CA ILE A 262 -7.77 3.30 -19.28
C ILE A 262 -7.70 4.19 -20.51
N ASP A 263 -8.10 5.46 -20.40
CA ASP A 263 -8.04 6.42 -21.51
C ASP A 263 -6.61 6.73 -21.97
N LEU A 264 -5.65 6.71 -21.07
CA LEU A 264 -4.22 6.82 -21.39
C LEU A 264 -3.75 5.62 -22.22
N LEU A 265 -4.06 4.40 -21.78
CA LEU A 265 -3.71 3.17 -22.50
C LEU A 265 -4.33 3.14 -23.91
N ARG A 266 -5.59 3.53 -24.05
CA ARG A 266 -6.28 3.56 -25.35
C ARG A 266 -5.63 4.47 -26.39
N ARG A 267 -4.89 5.48 -25.97
CA ARG A 267 -4.16 6.42 -26.84
C ARG A 267 -2.69 6.06 -27.00
N THR A 268 -2.25 4.98 -26.40
CA THR A 268 -0.84 4.57 -26.40
C THR A 268 -0.57 3.66 -27.61
N ALA A 269 0.37 4.06 -28.44
CA ALA A 269 0.82 3.23 -29.57
C ALA A 269 1.39 1.90 -29.06
N GLY A 270 1.06 0.81 -29.76
CA GLY A 270 1.44 -0.55 -29.38
C GLY A 270 0.44 -1.25 -28.44
N ILE A 271 -0.63 -0.56 -28.02
CA ILE A 271 -1.71 -1.15 -27.22
C ILE A 271 -2.97 -1.27 -28.07
N ASP A 272 -3.64 -2.42 -27.98
CA ASP A 272 -4.95 -2.64 -28.59
C ASP A 272 -6.02 -1.92 -27.74
N PRO A 273 -6.67 -0.87 -28.25
CA PRO A 273 -7.65 -0.08 -27.51
C PRO A 273 -8.94 -0.84 -27.19
N GLN A 274 -9.16 -2.01 -27.80
CA GLN A 274 -10.30 -2.89 -27.52
C GLN A 274 -9.99 -3.96 -26.48
N ARG A 275 -8.72 -4.14 -26.09
CA ARG A 275 -8.27 -5.20 -25.19
C ARG A 275 -7.56 -4.64 -23.96
N ILE A 276 -8.24 -3.73 -23.25
CA ILE A 276 -7.74 -3.15 -22.01
C ILE A 276 -8.55 -3.73 -20.85
N TYR A 277 -7.84 -4.35 -19.88
CA TYR A 277 -8.40 -5.03 -18.73
C TYR A 277 -8.11 -4.26 -17.45
N VAL A 278 -9.09 -4.21 -16.54
CA VAL A 278 -8.91 -3.68 -15.18
C VAL A 278 -8.43 -4.83 -14.30
N VAL A 279 -7.24 -4.71 -13.74
CA VAL A 279 -6.67 -5.69 -12.78
C VAL A 279 -6.62 -5.03 -11.42
N GLY A 280 -7.57 -5.33 -10.57
CA GLY A 280 -7.70 -4.76 -9.24
C GLY A 280 -7.22 -5.73 -8.15
N HIS A 281 -6.68 -5.18 -7.07
CA HIS A 281 -6.34 -5.91 -5.86
C HIS A 281 -7.13 -5.36 -4.68
N SER A 282 -7.71 -6.26 -3.83
CA SER A 282 -8.42 -5.87 -2.61
C SER A 282 -9.51 -4.82 -2.89
N GLN A 283 -9.46 -3.61 -2.31
CA GLN A 283 -10.38 -2.51 -2.62
C GLN A 283 -10.44 -2.21 -4.14
N GLY A 284 -9.31 -2.26 -4.83
CA GLY A 284 -9.27 -2.06 -6.28
C GLY A 284 -9.99 -3.18 -7.05
N ALA A 285 -9.93 -4.41 -6.54
CA ALA A 285 -10.70 -5.54 -7.08
C ALA A 285 -12.21 -5.35 -6.87
N MET A 286 -12.61 -4.93 -5.68
CA MET A 286 -13.99 -4.59 -5.34
C MET A 286 -14.55 -3.51 -6.26
N LEU A 287 -13.73 -2.54 -6.67
CA LEU A 287 -14.12 -1.40 -7.51
C LEU A 287 -13.95 -1.66 -9.02
N ALA A 288 -13.30 -2.76 -9.43
CA ALA A 288 -13.05 -3.06 -10.85
C ALA A 288 -14.32 -3.12 -11.70
N PRO A 289 -15.45 -3.72 -11.25
CA PRO A 289 -16.71 -3.68 -12.00
C PRO A 289 -17.23 -2.26 -12.22
N ARG A 290 -17.19 -1.41 -11.20
CA ARG A 290 -17.61 0.00 -11.28
C ARG A 290 -16.72 0.81 -12.24
N ILE A 291 -15.42 0.56 -12.23
CA ILE A 291 -14.45 1.18 -13.16
C ILE A 291 -14.78 0.77 -14.59
N ALA A 292 -15.02 -0.53 -14.83
CA ALA A 292 -15.36 -1.03 -16.16
C ALA A 292 -16.66 -0.44 -16.68
N ALA A 293 -17.73 -0.45 -15.87
CA ALA A 293 -19.03 0.14 -16.20
C ALA A 293 -18.91 1.63 -16.49
N ARG A 294 -18.19 2.38 -15.64
CA ARG A 294 -18.05 3.83 -15.79
C ARG A 294 -17.18 4.22 -16.99
N SER A 295 -16.15 3.47 -17.28
CA SER A 295 -15.33 3.70 -18.47
C SER A 295 -16.07 3.36 -19.77
N GLY A 296 -16.89 2.31 -19.75
CA GLY A 296 -17.52 1.72 -20.93
C GLY A 296 -16.53 1.22 -21.99
N LYS A 297 -15.25 1.02 -21.60
CA LYS A 297 -14.12 0.80 -22.51
C LYS A 297 -13.21 -0.34 -22.08
N ALA A 298 -13.43 -0.93 -20.90
CA ALA A 298 -12.69 -2.07 -20.43
C ALA A 298 -13.20 -3.35 -21.12
N ALA A 299 -12.27 -4.19 -21.56
CA ALA A 299 -12.56 -5.49 -22.18
C ALA A 299 -12.93 -6.56 -21.14
N GLY A 300 -12.54 -6.38 -19.88
CA GLY A 300 -12.84 -7.27 -18.77
C GLY A 300 -12.18 -6.83 -17.47
N CYS A 301 -12.48 -7.57 -16.39
CA CYS A 301 -11.96 -7.32 -15.06
C CYS A 301 -11.26 -8.56 -14.51
N VAL A 302 -10.13 -8.35 -13.84
CA VAL A 302 -9.45 -9.35 -13.01
C VAL A 302 -9.49 -8.86 -11.58
N MET A 303 -10.06 -9.62 -10.68
CA MET A 303 -10.30 -9.24 -9.29
C MET A 303 -9.53 -10.16 -8.36
N LEU A 304 -8.43 -9.63 -7.77
CA LEU A 304 -7.56 -10.32 -6.86
C LEU A 304 -7.99 -10.03 -5.42
N ALA A 305 -8.39 -11.06 -4.68
CA ALA A 305 -8.87 -10.94 -3.29
C ALA A 305 -9.94 -9.84 -3.13
N ALA A 306 -11.02 -9.94 -3.90
CA ALA A 306 -12.09 -8.94 -3.95
C ALA A 306 -13.02 -9.02 -2.73
N PRO A 307 -13.11 -7.98 -1.88
CA PRO A 307 -14.14 -7.90 -0.86
C PRO A 307 -15.55 -7.91 -1.46
N ALA A 308 -16.45 -8.70 -0.88
CA ALA A 308 -17.89 -8.73 -1.19
C ALA A 308 -18.73 -8.10 -0.08
N ARG A 309 -18.13 -7.94 1.10
CA ARG A 309 -18.79 -7.43 2.31
C ARG A 309 -18.32 -6.02 2.63
N THR A 310 -19.07 -5.34 3.49
CA THR A 310 -18.82 -3.96 3.88
C THR A 310 -17.52 -3.83 4.70
N LEU A 311 -16.88 -2.66 4.63
CA LEU A 311 -15.58 -2.40 5.26
C LEU A 311 -15.59 -2.60 6.78
N ASP A 312 -16.68 -2.27 7.48
CA ASP A 312 -16.82 -2.49 8.93
C ASP A 312 -16.82 -3.98 9.31
N VAL A 313 -17.46 -4.82 8.48
CA VAL A 313 -17.44 -6.29 8.65
C VAL A 313 -16.04 -6.83 8.44
N LEU A 314 -15.35 -6.40 7.38
CA LEU A 314 -13.98 -6.82 7.09
C LEU A 314 -13.01 -6.42 8.19
N LEU A 315 -13.07 -5.17 8.67
CA LEU A 315 -12.23 -4.70 9.78
C LEU A 315 -12.40 -5.55 11.04
N ARG A 316 -13.65 -5.89 11.36
CA ARG A 316 -13.96 -6.73 12.52
C ARG A 316 -13.37 -8.13 12.39
N GLU A 317 -13.53 -8.77 11.25
CA GLU A 317 -12.99 -10.10 11.01
C GLU A 317 -11.46 -10.14 11.02
N GLN A 318 -10.83 -9.18 10.35
CA GLN A 318 -9.37 -9.06 10.35
C GLN A 318 -8.82 -8.93 11.78
N LEU A 319 -9.42 -8.07 12.60
CA LEU A 319 -8.97 -7.88 13.98
C LEU A 319 -9.27 -9.08 14.87
N ARG A 320 -10.39 -9.77 14.68
CA ARG A 320 -10.68 -11.04 15.36
C ARG A 320 -9.66 -12.13 15.01
N HIS A 321 -9.27 -12.22 13.73
CA HIS A 321 -8.23 -13.14 13.29
C HIS A 321 -6.87 -12.85 13.96
N LEU A 322 -6.53 -11.57 14.10
CA LEU A 322 -5.27 -11.14 14.71
C LEU A 322 -5.28 -11.13 16.24
N ALA A 323 -6.45 -11.20 16.86
CA ALA A 323 -6.61 -11.10 18.32
C ALA A 323 -5.76 -12.13 19.11
N PRO A 324 -5.73 -13.43 18.75
CA PRO A 324 -4.93 -14.41 19.49
C PRO A 324 -3.42 -14.13 19.44
N GLN A 325 -2.95 -13.55 18.33
CA GLN A 325 -1.53 -13.24 18.12
C GLN A 325 -1.09 -11.97 18.86
N SER A 326 -2.02 -11.05 19.08
CA SER A 326 -1.79 -9.77 19.77
C SER A 326 -2.14 -9.83 21.27
N GLY A 327 -2.61 -10.99 21.77
CA GLY A 327 -3.07 -11.13 23.16
C GLY A 327 -4.38 -10.38 23.47
N MET A 328 -5.12 -9.97 22.44
CA MET A 328 -6.44 -9.35 22.60
C MET A 328 -7.53 -10.43 22.75
N THR A 329 -8.54 -10.10 23.56
CA THR A 329 -9.81 -10.85 23.53
C THR A 329 -10.63 -10.50 22.28
N VAL A 330 -11.58 -11.34 21.90
CA VAL A 330 -12.51 -11.06 20.81
C VAL A 330 -13.25 -9.75 21.05
N ALA A 331 -13.70 -9.48 22.29
CA ALA A 331 -14.39 -8.24 22.63
C ALA A 331 -13.49 -6.99 22.44
N GLN A 332 -12.19 -7.10 22.75
CA GLN A 332 -11.25 -6.01 22.50
C GLN A 332 -10.99 -5.80 21.01
N ALA A 333 -10.92 -6.88 20.22
CA ALA A 333 -10.81 -6.80 18.77
C ALA A 333 -12.04 -6.11 18.14
N ASP A 334 -13.25 -6.47 18.57
CA ASP A 334 -14.49 -5.85 18.14
C ASP A 334 -14.55 -4.35 18.46
N SER A 335 -14.22 -3.99 19.71
CA SER A 335 -14.18 -2.58 20.14
C SER A 335 -13.13 -1.78 19.37
N THR A 336 -11.99 -2.40 19.03
CA THR A 336 -10.94 -1.77 18.22
C THR A 336 -11.44 -1.55 16.79
N ALA A 337 -12.10 -2.55 16.18
CA ALA A 337 -12.69 -2.43 14.85
C ALA A 337 -13.72 -1.29 14.80
N GLU A 338 -14.61 -1.23 15.77
CA GLU A 338 -15.60 -0.18 15.90
C GLU A 338 -14.97 1.20 16.06
N SER A 339 -13.94 1.31 16.92
CA SER A 339 -13.17 2.55 17.07
C SER A 339 -12.49 2.97 15.77
N MET A 340 -11.89 2.05 15.01
CA MET A 340 -11.30 2.34 13.71
C MET A 340 -12.35 2.79 12.69
N TRP A 341 -13.48 2.11 12.64
CA TRP A 341 -14.60 2.49 11.79
C TRP A 341 -15.10 3.90 12.08
N HIS A 342 -15.33 4.24 13.35
CA HIS A 342 -15.80 5.56 13.75
C HIS A 342 -14.80 6.69 13.57
N LYS A 343 -13.51 6.39 13.41
CA LYS A 343 -12.49 7.40 13.06
C LYS A 343 -12.53 7.81 11.59
N LEU A 344 -13.15 7.03 10.72
CA LEU A 344 -13.36 7.43 9.33
C LEU A 344 -14.39 8.57 9.26
N PRO A 345 -14.26 9.50 8.30
CA PRO A 345 -15.27 10.54 8.06
C PRO A 345 -16.66 9.95 7.88
N ALA A 346 -17.69 10.63 8.40
CA ALA A 346 -19.07 10.14 8.37
C ALA A 346 -19.55 9.86 6.93
N ASP A 347 -19.22 10.76 5.99
CA ASP A 347 -19.60 10.60 4.58
C ASP A 347 -18.92 9.39 3.94
N TYR A 348 -17.64 9.15 4.31
CA TYR A 348 -16.91 7.98 3.84
C TYR A 348 -17.54 6.68 4.36
N ARG A 349 -17.91 6.65 5.66
CA ARG A 349 -18.62 5.49 6.24
C ARG A 349 -19.96 5.23 5.57
N ALA A 350 -20.76 6.29 5.38
CA ALA A 350 -22.05 6.17 4.71
C ALA A 350 -21.90 5.59 3.29
N MET A 351 -20.93 6.09 2.53
CA MET A 351 -20.61 5.59 1.20
C MET A 351 -20.14 4.13 1.24
N ALA A 352 -19.20 3.79 2.14
CA ALA A 352 -18.65 2.44 2.24
C ALA A 352 -19.68 1.40 2.70
N SER A 353 -20.67 1.81 3.53
CA SER A 353 -21.78 0.95 3.93
C SER A 353 -22.84 0.78 2.84
N ALA A 354 -23.01 1.76 1.96
CA ALA A 354 -24.00 1.73 0.89
C ALA A 354 -23.50 1.04 -0.39
N TYR A 355 -22.18 0.84 -0.52
CA TYR A 355 -21.58 0.23 -1.70
C TYR A 355 -21.79 -1.28 -1.72
N ASP A 356 -22.44 -1.78 -2.76
CA ASP A 356 -22.66 -3.21 -2.99
C ASP A 356 -21.82 -3.69 -4.19
N PRO A 357 -20.63 -4.24 -3.96
CA PRO A 357 -19.75 -4.69 -5.02
C PRO A 357 -20.27 -5.92 -5.75
N VAL A 358 -21.09 -6.74 -5.11
CA VAL A 358 -21.69 -7.93 -5.71
C VAL A 358 -22.76 -7.53 -6.73
N ALA A 359 -23.61 -6.56 -6.38
CA ALA A 359 -24.60 -6.01 -7.31
C ALA A 359 -23.93 -5.31 -8.51
N GLU A 360 -22.83 -4.56 -8.29
CA GLU A 360 -22.05 -3.94 -9.38
C GLU A 360 -21.47 -4.99 -10.33
N ALA A 361 -20.94 -6.10 -9.80
CA ALA A 361 -20.42 -7.20 -10.62
C ALA A 361 -21.53 -7.92 -11.37
N ALA A 362 -22.69 -8.13 -10.72
CA ALA A 362 -23.85 -8.81 -11.34
C ALA A 362 -24.46 -7.99 -12.51
N ALA A 363 -24.34 -6.67 -12.45
CA ALA A 363 -24.82 -5.78 -13.51
C ALA A 363 -23.85 -5.67 -14.71
N LEU A 364 -22.64 -6.21 -14.59
CA LEU A 364 -21.60 -6.06 -15.61
C LEU A 364 -21.72 -7.16 -16.67
N SER A 365 -21.59 -6.79 -17.96
CA SER A 365 -21.68 -7.70 -19.10
C SER A 365 -20.34 -8.07 -19.72
N VAL A 366 -19.23 -7.50 -19.25
CA VAL A 366 -17.89 -7.89 -19.70
C VAL A 366 -17.34 -9.07 -18.91
N PRO A 367 -16.39 -9.86 -19.46
CA PRO A 367 -15.77 -10.97 -18.75
C PRO A 367 -15.10 -10.54 -17.43
N MET A 368 -15.24 -11.39 -16.42
CA MET A 368 -14.69 -11.18 -15.08
C MET A 368 -13.96 -12.43 -14.61
N LEU A 369 -12.76 -12.26 -14.06
CA LEU A 369 -11.97 -13.30 -13.41
C LEU A 369 -11.80 -12.95 -11.94
N PHE A 370 -12.27 -13.82 -11.06
CA PHE A 370 -12.08 -13.73 -9.62
C PHE A 370 -11.00 -14.70 -9.17
N LEU A 371 -9.95 -14.19 -8.50
CA LEU A 371 -8.93 -15.00 -7.86
C LEU A 371 -8.95 -14.79 -6.36
N GLN A 372 -8.99 -15.89 -5.61
CA GLN A 372 -9.03 -15.87 -4.15
C GLN A 372 -8.01 -16.82 -3.55
N GLY A 373 -7.24 -16.32 -2.58
CA GLY A 373 -6.32 -17.11 -1.78
C GLY A 373 -7.01 -17.78 -0.60
N GLY A 374 -6.70 -19.07 -0.37
CA GLY A 374 -7.23 -19.80 0.79
C GLY A 374 -6.55 -19.42 2.11
N ASN A 375 -5.33 -18.91 2.05
CA ASN A 375 -4.54 -18.42 3.19
C ASN A 375 -4.68 -16.89 3.42
N ASP A 376 -5.61 -16.26 2.73
CA ASP A 376 -5.94 -14.85 2.93
C ASP A 376 -6.79 -14.66 4.20
N TYR A 377 -6.30 -13.84 5.15
CA TYR A 377 -7.06 -13.49 6.35
C TYR A 377 -7.75 -12.12 6.24
N GLN A 378 -7.40 -11.32 5.24
CA GLN A 378 -7.93 -9.97 5.08
C GLN A 378 -9.26 -9.99 4.31
N VAL A 379 -9.30 -10.76 3.22
CA VAL A 379 -10.49 -11.05 2.43
C VAL A 379 -10.58 -12.57 2.33
N THR A 380 -11.63 -13.15 2.88
CA THR A 380 -11.68 -14.59 3.06
C THR A 380 -12.46 -15.30 1.95
N ALA A 381 -12.43 -16.62 1.94
CA ALA A 381 -13.24 -17.43 1.03
C ALA A 381 -14.74 -17.15 1.16
N ALA A 382 -15.20 -16.52 2.27
CA ALA A 382 -16.58 -16.10 2.41
C ALA A 382 -16.98 -15.02 1.40
N ASP A 383 -16.07 -14.04 1.15
CA ASP A 383 -16.31 -13.02 0.12
C ASP A 383 -16.36 -13.63 -1.28
N PHE A 384 -15.46 -14.54 -1.58
CA PHE A 384 -15.41 -15.27 -2.84
C PHE A 384 -16.69 -16.07 -3.09
N SER A 385 -17.23 -16.74 -2.05
CA SER A 385 -18.46 -17.50 -2.13
C SER A 385 -19.69 -16.63 -2.42
N LEU A 386 -19.74 -15.41 -1.88
CA LEU A 386 -20.81 -14.45 -2.18
C LEU A 386 -20.85 -14.07 -3.67
N TYR A 387 -19.68 -13.84 -4.29
CA TYR A 387 -19.61 -13.61 -5.73
C TYR A 387 -20.01 -14.86 -6.53
N GLN A 388 -19.54 -16.04 -6.13
CA GLN A 388 -19.92 -17.31 -6.80
C GLN A 388 -21.43 -17.57 -6.77
N GLU A 389 -22.05 -17.27 -5.64
CA GLU A 389 -23.52 -17.45 -5.49
C GLU A 389 -24.29 -16.46 -6.34
N ALA A 390 -23.96 -15.18 -6.26
CA ALA A 390 -24.64 -14.12 -6.99
C ALA A 390 -24.48 -14.22 -8.51
N LEU A 391 -23.32 -14.72 -8.98
CA LEU A 391 -22.99 -14.82 -10.40
C LEU A 391 -23.16 -16.26 -10.93
N ARG A 392 -23.87 -17.12 -10.20
CA ARG A 392 -24.11 -18.50 -10.62
C ARG A 392 -24.80 -18.54 -11.98
N GLY A 393 -24.17 -19.22 -12.94
CA GLY A 393 -24.68 -19.34 -14.32
C GLY A 393 -24.39 -18.12 -15.20
N ASN A 394 -23.71 -17.11 -14.72
CA ASN A 394 -23.20 -16.02 -15.55
C ASN A 394 -22.00 -16.52 -16.38
N PRO A 395 -22.11 -16.59 -17.74
CA PRO A 395 -21.05 -17.09 -18.58
C PRO A 395 -19.80 -16.20 -18.62
N HIS A 396 -19.92 -14.96 -18.14
CA HIS A 396 -18.82 -13.99 -18.08
C HIS A 396 -18.04 -14.02 -16.76
N ALA A 397 -18.48 -14.83 -15.77
CA ALA A 397 -17.83 -14.90 -14.46
C ALA A 397 -16.99 -16.17 -14.35
N HIS A 398 -15.68 -16.01 -14.19
CA HIS A 398 -14.70 -17.07 -14.01
C HIS A 398 -14.13 -17.02 -12.59
N PHE A 399 -13.98 -18.18 -11.94
CA PHE A 399 -13.56 -18.26 -10.54
C PHE A 399 -12.37 -19.19 -10.39
N VAL A 400 -11.29 -18.70 -9.79
CA VAL A 400 -10.08 -19.46 -9.49
C VAL A 400 -9.77 -19.34 -8.01
N PHE A 401 -9.86 -20.47 -7.30
CA PHE A 401 -9.46 -20.55 -5.90
C PHE A 401 -8.07 -21.16 -5.79
N LEU A 402 -7.18 -20.47 -5.07
CA LEU A 402 -5.78 -20.85 -4.85
C LEU A 402 -5.60 -21.17 -3.36
N PRO A 403 -5.76 -22.44 -2.93
CA PRO A 403 -5.78 -22.80 -1.51
C PRO A 403 -4.55 -22.35 -0.74
N GLU A 404 -3.39 -22.35 -1.40
CA GLU A 404 -2.11 -21.96 -0.83
C GLU A 404 -1.83 -20.44 -0.85
N ALA A 405 -2.60 -19.64 -1.58
CA ALA A 405 -2.28 -18.23 -1.76
C ALA A 405 -2.78 -17.36 -0.58
N ASP A 406 -2.01 -16.34 -0.25
CA ASP A 406 -2.39 -15.28 0.69
C ASP A 406 -3.06 -14.09 -0.01
N HIS A 407 -3.26 -12.98 0.72
CA HIS A 407 -3.88 -11.75 0.18
C HIS A 407 -3.12 -11.15 -1.02
N LEU A 408 -1.80 -11.31 -1.09
CA LEU A 408 -0.96 -10.87 -2.22
C LEU A 408 -0.78 -11.95 -3.29
N MET A 409 -1.62 -12.99 -3.31
CA MET A 409 -1.50 -14.13 -4.21
C MET A 409 -0.15 -14.87 -4.12
N ARG A 410 0.52 -14.84 -2.96
CA ARG A 410 1.79 -15.52 -2.71
C ARG A 410 1.54 -16.89 -2.06
N PRO A 411 2.27 -17.95 -2.42
CA PRO A 411 2.08 -19.25 -1.79
C PRO A 411 2.60 -19.27 -0.35
N LEU A 412 1.74 -19.69 0.58
CA LEU A 412 2.05 -19.92 1.99
C LEU A 412 1.49 -21.28 2.42
N GLU A 413 2.16 -21.92 3.39
CA GLU A 413 1.75 -23.23 3.93
C GLU A 413 0.56 -23.12 4.90
N LYS A 414 0.28 -21.94 5.41
CA LYS A 414 -0.79 -21.65 6.38
C LYS A 414 -1.34 -20.25 6.19
N GLN A 415 -2.46 -19.98 6.82
CA GLN A 415 -3.08 -18.67 6.79
C GLN A 415 -2.08 -17.57 7.21
N ALA A 416 -2.03 -16.51 6.40
CA ALA A 416 -1.09 -15.41 6.57
C ALA A 416 -1.30 -14.65 7.88
N VAL A 417 -0.21 -14.07 8.34
CA VAL A 417 -0.20 -13.10 9.45
C VAL A 417 0.63 -11.88 9.03
N PRO A 418 0.48 -10.71 9.68
CA PRO A 418 1.20 -9.51 9.29
C PRO A 418 2.72 -9.66 9.16
N ALA A 419 3.33 -10.54 9.98
CA ALA A 419 4.76 -10.82 9.92
C ALA A 419 5.19 -11.53 8.61
N ASP A 420 4.31 -12.25 7.95
CA ASP A 420 4.63 -12.93 6.68
C ASP A 420 4.84 -11.93 5.54
N TYR A 421 4.26 -10.73 5.63
CA TYR A 421 4.47 -9.68 4.65
C TYR A 421 5.84 -9.00 4.74
N GLN A 422 6.59 -9.24 5.82
CA GLN A 422 7.97 -8.76 5.97
C GLN A 422 9.00 -9.67 5.29
N ARG A 423 8.56 -10.79 4.74
CA ARG A 423 9.38 -11.72 3.96
C ARG A 423 9.01 -11.63 2.48
N PHE A 424 10.01 -11.56 1.62
CA PHE A 424 9.77 -11.68 0.18
C PHE A 424 9.34 -13.10 -0.16
N VAL A 425 8.19 -13.21 -0.83
CA VAL A 425 7.71 -14.43 -1.46
C VAL A 425 7.16 -14.03 -2.84
N PRO A 426 7.59 -14.66 -3.92
CA PRO A 426 7.09 -14.33 -5.25
C PRO A 426 5.61 -14.66 -5.37
N ILE A 427 4.90 -13.94 -6.24
CA ILE A 427 3.51 -14.24 -6.58
C ILE A 427 3.37 -15.67 -7.13
N SER A 428 2.25 -16.31 -6.85
CA SER A 428 1.93 -17.65 -7.35
C SER A 428 1.94 -17.69 -8.89
N GLY A 429 2.71 -18.61 -9.45
CA GLY A 429 2.71 -18.86 -10.89
C GLY A 429 1.33 -19.25 -11.42
N LYS A 430 0.50 -19.90 -10.59
CA LYS A 430 -0.89 -20.25 -10.95
C LYS A 430 -1.76 -18.99 -11.10
N ALA A 431 -1.55 -17.99 -10.24
CA ALA A 431 -2.25 -16.69 -10.36
C ALA A 431 -1.87 -16.00 -11.67
N VAL A 432 -0.56 -15.92 -11.97
CA VAL A 432 -0.06 -15.33 -13.21
C VAL A 432 -0.63 -16.04 -14.45
N VAL A 433 -0.63 -17.37 -14.46
CA VAL A 433 -1.18 -18.18 -15.56
C VAL A 433 -2.67 -17.91 -15.74
N ALA A 434 -3.46 -17.89 -14.66
CA ALA A 434 -4.90 -17.62 -14.74
C ALA A 434 -5.19 -16.24 -15.32
N ILE A 435 -4.45 -15.21 -14.90
CA ILE A 435 -4.60 -13.83 -15.42
C ILE A 435 -4.22 -13.76 -16.91
N ARG A 436 -3.07 -14.35 -17.27
CA ARG A 436 -2.59 -14.40 -18.65
C ARG A 436 -3.64 -15.06 -19.57
N ASP A 437 -4.09 -16.24 -19.19
CA ASP A 437 -5.00 -17.04 -20.01
C ASP A 437 -6.35 -16.33 -20.18
N PHE A 438 -6.84 -15.66 -19.13
CA PHE A 438 -8.05 -14.86 -19.18
C PHE A 438 -7.92 -13.64 -20.13
N ILE A 439 -6.79 -12.94 -20.13
CA ILE A 439 -6.57 -11.77 -20.98
C ILE A 439 -6.38 -12.19 -22.48
N HIS A 440 -5.91 -13.40 -22.72
CA HIS A 440 -5.69 -13.91 -24.07
C HIS A 440 -6.90 -14.62 -24.70
N GLN A 441 -7.97 -14.90 -23.96
CA GLN A 441 -9.25 -15.39 -24.49
C GLN A 441 -9.90 -14.38 -25.42
#